data_20373e9245a7d69a10e364967e163c1b
#
_entry.id   20373e9245a7d69a10e364967e163c1b
#
_cell.length_a   1.000
_cell.length_b   1.000
_cell.length_c   1.000
_cell.angle_alpha   90.00
_cell.angle_beta   90.00
_cell.angle_gamma   90.00
#
_symmetry.space_group_name_H-M   'P 1'
#
loop_
_entity.id
_entity.type
_entity.pdbx_description
1 polymer ?
#
loop_
_entity_poly.entity_id
_entity_poly.type
_entity_poly.pdbx_seq_one_letter_code
_entity_poly.pdbx_strand_id
1 'polypeptide(L)'
;MVGATLSLAQQIVDRLQTEQEVLIRASLDEYWEVASEIGEENFPMEYDIEYIDGHIRARIEMATDFHELIVANLAGTLRTIFYDYPAVRVMGSNRTVYVEPCTMAVKPDLVVMNQPSDLFPRKGQEAGIKNPYILVEVFSDSTQKQDRNLKLRCYKQLDSVQYIIYVDQYLPYVSVYSKNGDVHHWFNDDYDSLDSVVTLGDIALPMRDIYHKVSF
;
A
#
# COMPACT_ATOMS: atom_id res chain seq x y z
N MET A 1 26.16 8.66 -35.08
CA MET A 1 26.03 8.21 -33.66
C MET A 1 24.55 8.00 -33.42
N VAL A 2 24.11 6.75 -33.26
CA VAL A 2 22.74 6.46 -32.88
C VAL A 2 22.70 6.81 -31.39
N GLY A 3 21.94 7.85 -31.03
CA GLY A 3 21.71 8.18 -29.60
C GLY A 3 21.10 6.97 -28.92
N ALA A 4 21.68 6.51 -27.81
CA ALA A 4 21.10 5.46 -26.99
C ALA A 4 19.71 5.96 -26.53
N THR A 5 18.65 5.23 -26.85
CA THR A 5 17.32 5.51 -26.35
C THR A 5 17.35 5.27 -24.84
N LEU A 6 17.00 6.25 -24.03
CA LEU A 6 16.89 6.12 -22.58
C LEU A 6 15.91 4.99 -22.23
N SER A 7 16.20 4.23 -21.17
CA SER A 7 15.24 3.26 -20.62
C SER A 7 13.98 3.99 -20.14
N LEU A 8 12.87 3.26 -20.01
CA LEU A 8 11.64 3.84 -19.49
C LEU A 8 11.80 4.32 -18.03
N ALA A 9 12.59 3.60 -17.25
CA ALA A 9 12.95 4.00 -15.89
C ALA A 9 13.70 5.35 -15.88
N GLN A 10 14.72 5.51 -16.74
CA GLN A 10 15.45 6.78 -16.85
C GLN A 10 14.54 7.93 -17.30
N GLN A 11 13.63 7.69 -18.25
CA GLN A 11 12.66 8.71 -18.68
C GLN A 11 11.74 9.15 -17.54
N ILE A 12 11.28 8.21 -16.70
CA ILE A 12 10.46 8.49 -15.51
C ILE A 12 11.25 9.35 -14.52
N VAL A 13 12.47 8.95 -14.18
CA VAL A 13 13.31 9.64 -13.22
C VAL A 13 13.66 11.05 -13.70
N ASP A 14 14.00 11.23 -14.96
CA ASP A 14 14.30 12.55 -15.54
C ASP A 14 13.08 13.48 -15.44
N ARG A 15 11.86 12.97 -15.67
CA ARG A 15 10.63 13.75 -15.53
C ARG A 15 10.33 14.13 -14.09
N LEU A 16 10.57 13.24 -13.12
CA LEU A 16 10.38 13.50 -11.70
C LEU A 16 11.30 14.60 -11.14
N GLN A 17 12.36 15.00 -11.87
CA GLN A 17 13.15 16.20 -11.49
C GLN A 17 12.35 17.51 -11.58
N THR A 18 11.27 17.53 -12.36
CA THR A 18 10.45 18.74 -12.60
C THR A 18 8.95 18.52 -12.36
N GLU A 19 8.49 17.28 -12.32
CA GLU A 19 7.10 16.88 -12.10
C GLU A 19 6.97 16.20 -10.73
N GLN A 20 5.88 16.44 -10.01
CA GLN A 20 5.61 15.77 -8.72
C GLN A 20 5.16 14.32 -8.91
N GLU A 21 4.46 14.07 -9.99
CA GLU A 21 3.96 12.75 -10.37
C GLU A 21 4.12 12.56 -11.88
N VAL A 22 4.53 11.37 -12.27
CA VAL A 22 4.64 10.94 -13.66
C VAL A 22 3.68 9.79 -13.90
N LEU A 23 2.82 9.93 -14.89
CA LEU A 23 1.91 8.89 -15.35
C LEU A 23 2.27 8.52 -16.78
N ILE A 24 2.61 7.24 -17.02
CA ILE A 24 2.98 6.72 -18.33
C ILE A 24 2.18 5.46 -18.63
N ARG A 25 1.55 5.42 -19.80
CA ARG A 25 0.89 4.20 -20.27
C ARG A 25 1.95 3.13 -20.54
N ALA A 26 1.77 1.97 -19.94
CA ALA A 26 2.70 0.86 -20.04
C ALA A 26 1.97 -0.49 -19.88
N SER A 27 2.61 -1.57 -20.26
CA SER A 27 2.21 -2.92 -19.91
C SER A 27 2.65 -3.27 -18.47
N LEU A 28 2.07 -4.33 -17.91
CA LEU A 28 2.49 -4.85 -16.62
C LEU A 28 3.95 -5.36 -16.65
N ASP A 29 4.40 -5.91 -17.78
CA ASP A 29 5.79 -6.38 -17.93
C ASP A 29 6.77 -5.19 -17.90
N GLU A 30 6.45 -4.10 -18.61
CA GLU A 30 7.25 -2.86 -18.55
C GLU A 30 7.28 -2.26 -17.14
N TYR A 31 6.15 -2.30 -16.40
CA TYR A 31 6.15 -1.88 -15.00
C TYR A 31 7.14 -2.68 -14.16
N TRP A 32 7.12 -4.02 -14.28
CA TRP A 32 8.04 -4.85 -13.52
C TRP A 32 9.52 -4.61 -13.90
N GLU A 33 9.81 -4.30 -15.16
CA GLU A 33 11.14 -3.92 -15.61
C GLU A 33 11.58 -2.61 -14.96
N VAL A 34 10.72 -1.58 -15.03
CA VAL A 34 10.96 -0.27 -14.40
C VAL A 34 11.13 -0.39 -12.89
N ALA A 35 10.24 -1.11 -12.20
CA ALA A 35 10.30 -1.28 -10.75
C ALA A 35 11.58 -2.01 -10.31
N SER A 36 12.08 -2.94 -11.14
CA SER A 36 13.35 -3.62 -10.90
C SER A 36 14.55 -2.70 -11.09
N GLU A 37 14.56 -1.95 -12.19
CA GLU A 37 15.66 -1.05 -12.55
C GLU A 37 15.79 0.10 -11.53
N ILE A 38 14.67 0.69 -11.11
CA ILE A 38 14.64 1.76 -10.11
C ILE A 38 14.99 1.25 -8.69
N GLY A 39 14.67 -0.02 -8.38
CA GLY A 39 15.05 -0.65 -7.12
C GLY A 39 16.54 -1.01 -7.01
N GLU A 40 17.32 -0.89 -8.10
CA GLU A 40 18.76 -1.08 -8.09
C GLU A 40 19.48 0.20 -7.60
N GLU A 41 20.71 0.08 -7.08
CA GLU A 41 21.52 1.17 -6.49
C GLU A 41 21.82 2.36 -7.43
N ASN A 42 21.31 2.32 -8.65
CA ASN A 42 21.55 3.35 -9.67
C ASN A 42 20.73 4.64 -9.49
N PHE A 43 19.69 4.61 -8.66
CA PHE A 43 18.82 5.75 -8.43
C PHE A 43 18.89 6.19 -6.95
N PRO A 44 19.39 7.40 -6.66
CA PRO A 44 19.71 7.84 -5.30
C PRO A 44 18.50 8.29 -4.47
N MET A 45 17.29 8.24 -5.01
CA MET A 45 16.06 8.67 -4.33
C MET A 45 15.09 7.51 -4.25
N GLU A 46 14.32 7.46 -3.16
CA GLU A 46 13.20 6.54 -3.04
C GLU A 46 12.02 7.04 -3.89
N TYR A 47 11.57 6.18 -4.79
CA TYR A 47 10.45 6.45 -5.67
C TYR A 47 9.32 5.47 -5.33
N ASP A 48 8.13 6.03 -5.12
CA ASP A 48 6.91 5.23 -5.11
C ASP A 48 6.49 4.95 -6.54
N ILE A 49 6.48 3.67 -6.93
CA ILE A 49 6.15 3.25 -8.28
C ILE A 49 5.08 2.19 -8.19
N GLU A 50 3.95 2.49 -8.79
CA GLU A 50 2.77 1.65 -8.83
C GLU A 50 2.31 1.41 -10.27
N TYR A 51 1.57 0.32 -10.48
CA TYR A 51 0.88 0.04 -11.75
C TYR A 51 -0.62 0.05 -11.52
N ILE A 52 -1.29 1.00 -12.13
CA ILE A 52 -2.72 1.22 -11.93
C ILE A 52 -3.37 1.56 -13.28
N ASP A 53 -4.44 0.85 -13.63
CA ASP A 53 -5.26 1.13 -14.83
C ASP A 53 -4.45 1.25 -16.13
N GLY A 54 -3.51 0.33 -16.35
CA GLY A 54 -2.66 0.31 -17.55
C GLY A 54 -1.57 1.38 -17.60
N HIS A 55 -1.25 2.00 -16.48
CA HIS A 55 -0.23 3.04 -16.38
C HIS A 55 0.75 2.75 -15.24
N ILE A 56 2.01 3.06 -15.48
CA ILE A 56 3.00 3.27 -14.42
C ILE A 56 2.74 4.65 -13.84
N ARG A 57 2.50 4.70 -12.54
CA ARG A 57 2.47 5.91 -11.74
C ARG A 57 3.73 5.96 -10.90
N ALA A 58 4.51 7.00 -11.06
CA ALA A 58 5.73 7.20 -10.30
C ALA A 58 5.72 8.58 -9.64
N ARG A 59 6.17 8.64 -8.39
CA ARG A 59 6.31 9.88 -7.62
C ARG A 59 7.48 9.79 -6.68
N ILE A 60 8.00 10.94 -6.28
CA ILE A 60 8.99 11.00 -5.21
C ILE A 60 8.24 10.74 -3.90
N GLU A 61 8.68 9.76 -3.14
CA GLU A 61 8.10 9.49 -1.83
C GLU A 61 8.45 10.63 -0.87
N MET A 62 7.41 11.30 -0.37
CA MET A 62 7.54 12.40 0.61
C MET A 62 6.54 12.14 1.73
N ALA A 63 6.85 11.14 2.57
CA ALA A 63 6.07 10.89 3.76
C ALA A 63 6.23 12.05 4.77
N THR A 64 5.13 12.44 5.42
CA THR A 64 5.19 13.40 6.53
C THR A 64 5.55 12.69 7.82
N ASP A 65 6.04 13.44 8.82
CA ASP A 65 6.29 12.88 10.16
C ASP A 65 5.04 12.19 10.75
N PHE A 66 3.85 12.73 10.49
CA PHE A 66 2.60 12.13 10.98
C PHE A 66 2.28 10.82 10.29
N HIS A 67 2.48 10.73 8.98
CA HIS A 67 2.35 9.49 8.23
C HIS A 67 3.27 8.41 8.82
N GLU A 68 4.56 8.71 8.96
CA GLU A 68 5.55 7.79 9.49
C GLU A 68 5.23 7.33 10.93
N LEU A 69 4.79 8.26 11.79
CA LEU A 69 4.39 7.93 13.16
C LEU A 69 3.18 6.96 13.17
N ILE A 70 2.15 7.22 12.36
CA ILE A 70 0.96 6.38 12.29
C ILE A 70 1.33 4.98 11.78
N VAL A 71 2.12 4.89 10.70
CA VAL A 71 2.59 3.61 10.15
C VAL A 71 3.40 2.83 11.20
N ALA A 72 4.33 3.50 11.89
CA ALA A 72 5.15 2.88 12.93
C ALA A 72 4.32 2.39 14.13
N ASN A 73 3.35 3.20 14.59
CA ASN A 73 2.46 2.85 15.69
C ASN A 73 1.61 1.63 15.35
N LEU A 74 0.98 1.63 14.17
CA LEU A 74 0.17 0.50 13.69
C LEU A 74 1.01 -0.76 13.52
N ALA A 75 2.19 -0.65 12.91
CA ALA A 75 3.09 -1.78 12.73
C ALA A 75 3.50 -2.38 14.09
N GLY A 76 3.86 -1.52 15.06
CA GLY A 76 4.23 -1.93 16.41
C GLY A 76 3.09 -2.63 17.15
N THR A 77 1.89 -2.05 17.11
CA THR A 77 0.70 -2.60 17.75
C THR A 77 0.30 -3.95 17.13
N LEU A 78 0.23 -4.03 15.81
CA LEU A 78 -0.12 -5.27 15.10
C LEU A 78 0.93 -6.36 15.34
N ARG A 79 2.22 -6.03 15.33
CA ARG A 79 3.29 -7.00 15.65
C ARG A 79 3.20 -7.51 17.09
N THR A 80 2.81 -6.67 18.04
CA THR A 80 2.61 -7.07 19.43
C THR A 80 1.42 -8.01 19.56
N ILE A 81 0.29 -7.69 18.94
CA ILE A 81 -0.93 -8.50 18.95
C ILE A 81 -0.65 -9.88 18.32
N PHE A 82 0.07 -9.92 17.22
CA PHE A 82 0.35 -11.16 16.50
C PHE A 82 1.65 -11.85 16.91
N TYR A 83 2.28 -11.44 18.02
CA TYR A 83 3.58 -11.97 18.45
C TYR A 83 3.61 -13.50 18.56
N ASP A 84 2.56 -14.09 19.13
CA ASP A 84 2.43 -15.53 19.36
C ASP A 84 1.80 -16.29 18.16
N TYR A 85 1.59 -15.60 17.02
CA TYR A 85 0.99 -16.18 15.82
C TYR A 85 2.06 -16.41 14.74
N PRO A 86 2.73 -17.59 14.69
CA PRO A 86 3.94 -17.80 13.87
C PRO A 86 3.69 -17.69 12.35
N ALA A 87 2.45 -17.85 11.92
CA ALA A 87 2.06 -17.71 10.51
C ALA A 87 1.83 -16.24 10.11
N VAL A 88 1.59 -15.34 11.09
CA VAL A 88 1.28 -13.94 10.80
C VAL A 88 2.56 -13.12 10.65
N ARG A 89 2.60 -12.31 9.62
CA ARG A 89 3.70 -11.38 9.33
C ARG A 89 3.14 -9.99 9.06
N VAL A 90 3.70 -9.00 9.73
CA VAL A 90 3.40 -7.57 9.49
C VAL A 90 4.57 -6.98 8.73
N MET A 91 4.31 -6.44 7.55
CA MET A 91 5.31 -5.90 6.62
C MET A 91 4.95 -4.45 6.26
N GLY A 92 5.97 -3.63 6.02
CA GLY A 92 5.82 -2.22 5.65
C GLY A 92 5.67 -2.00 4.14
N SER A 93 5.71 -0.73 3.74
CA SER A 93 5.42 -0.19 2.40
C SER A 93 6.29 -0.71 1.27
N ASN A 94 7.46 -1.29 1.54
CA ASN A 94 8.36 -1.81 0.51
C ASN A 94 7.90 -3.15 -0.10
N ARG A 95 6.69 -3.61 0.23
CA ARG A 95 6.12 -4.85 -0.32
C ARG A 95 5.01 -4.56 -1.29
N THR A 96 5.26 -4.84 -2.55
CA THR A 96 4.23 -4.74 -3.60
C THR A 96 3.15 -5.80 -3.39
N VAL A 97 1.90 -5.38 -3.46
CA VAL A 97 0.72 -6.25 -3.57
C VAL A 97 0.27 -6.26 -5.02
N TYR A 98 0.15 -7.46 -5.61
CA TYR A 98 -0.40 -7.64 -6.94
C TYR A 98 -1.88 -8.04 -6.84
N VAL A 99 -2.74 -7.16 -7.31
CA VAL A 99 -4.19 -7.35 -7.32
C VAL A 99 -4.60 -7.89 -8.69
N GLU A 100 -4.57 -9.22 -8.83
CA GLU A 100 -4.77 -9.92 -10.10
C GLU A 100 -6.08 -9.55 -10.80
N PRO A 101 -7.25 -9.48 -10.14
CA PRO A 101 -8.51 -9.11 -10.78
C PRO A 101 -8.53 -7.74 -11.45
N CYS A 102 -7.70 -6.82 -10.97
CA CYS A 102 -7.57 -5.46 -11.52
C CYS A 102 -6.29 -5.27 -12.34
N THR A 103 -5.46 -6.27 -12.46
CA THR A 103 -4.11 -6.14 -13.06
C THR A 103 -3.38 -4.92 -12.48
N MET A 104 -3.33 -4.83 -11.15
CA MET A 104 -2.81 -3.68 -10.42
C MET A 104 -1.68 -4.12 -9.50
N ALA A 105 -0.58 -3.36 -9.47
CA ALA A 105 0.54 -3.58 -8.56
C ALA A 105 0.81 -2.31 -7.76
N VAL A 106 0.59 -2.36 -6.45
CA VAL A 106 0.62 -1.22 -5.54
C VAL A 106 1.38 -1.53 -4.27
N LYS A 107 1.76 -0.50 -3.53
CA LYS A 107 2.49 -0.60 -2.27
C LYS A 107 1.67 -0.01 -1.13
N PRO A 108 0.84 -0.80 -0.43
CA PRO A 108 0.18 -0.34 0.79
C PRO A 108 1.19 -0.01 1.89
N ASP A 109 0.86 0.92 2.78
CA ASP A 109 1.73 1.30 3.89
C ASP A 109 2.04 0.15 4.84
N LEU A 110 1.04 -0.73 5.09
CA LEU A 110 1.25 -1.99 5.79
C LEU A 110 0.49 -3.13 5.12
N VAL A 111 1.14 -4.29 5.11
CA VAL A 111 0.56 -5.55 4.64
C VAL A 111 0.68 -6.59 5.76
N VAL A 112 -0.44 -7.16 6.18
CA VAL A 112 -0.43 -8.30 7.11
C VAL A 112 -0.76 -9.57 6.34
N MET A 113 0.07 -10.59 6.55
CA MET A 113 -0.11 -11.94 6.02
C MET A 113 -0.45 -12.89 7.16
N ASN A 114 -1.39 -13.80 6.96
CA ASN A 114 -1.71 -14.88 7.90
C ASN A 114 -1.36 -16.27 7.37
N GLN A 115 -0.73 -16.33 6.21
CA GLN A 115 -0.25 -17.53 5.52
C GLN A 115 1.09 -17.23 4.83
N PRO A 116 1.83 -18.24 4.35
CA PRO A 116 2.97 -18.02 3.47
C PRO A 116 2.59 -17.17 2.26
N SER A 117 3.50 -16.29 1.84
CA SER A 117 3.25 -15.41 0.69
C SER A 117 3.06 -16.22 -0.59
N ASP A 118 1.92 -16.03 -1.25
CA ASP A 118 1.72 -16.41 -2.65
C ASP A 118 2.17 -15.22 -3.51
N LEU A 119 3.16 -15.47 -4.36
CA LEU A 119 3.83 -14.43 -5.12
C LEU A 119 3.47 -14.52 -6.59
N PHE A 120 3.27 -13.38 -7.22
CA PHE A 120 3.14 -13.30 -8.66
C PHE A 120 4.45 -13.79 -9.30
N PRO A 121 4.42 -14.87 -10.15
CA PRO A 121 5.62 -15.43 -10.71
C PRO A 121 6.24 -14.49 -11.74
N ARG A 122 7.48 -14.09 -11.50
CA ARG A 122 8.29 -13.35 -12.46
C ARG A 122 9.66 -14.00 -12.62
N LYS A 123 10.22 -13.88 -13.82
CA LYS A 123 11.50 -14.43 -14.23
C LYS A 123 12.62 -14.08 -13.22
N GLY A 124 12.90 -15.01 -12.28
CA GLY A 124 14.03 -14.92 -11.34
C GLY A 124 13.86 -13.92 -10.17
N GLN A 125 12.71 -13.30 -10.01
CA GLN A 125 12.46 -12.30 -8.94
C GLN A 125 11.15 -12.59 -8.20
N GLU A 126 11.13 -12.29 -6.91
CA GLU A 126 9.92 -12.24 -6.12
C GLU A 126 9.13 -10.98 -6.53
N ALA A 127 8.00 -11.16 -7.18
CA ALA A 127 7.07 -10.11 -7.54
C ALA A 127 5.97 -9.95 -6.48
N GLY A 128 4.94 -9.15 -6.75
CA GLY A 128 3.93 -8.77 -5.78
C GLY A 128 3.23 -9.91 -5.05
N ILE A 129 2.87 -9.67 -3.80
CA ILE A 129 2.08 -10.57 -2.95
C ILE A 129 0.64 -10.63 -3.50
N LYS A 130 0.08 -11.85 -3.65
CA LYS A 130 -1.30 -12.04 -4.11
C LYS A 130 -2.30 -12.35 -3.00
N ASN A 131 -1.84 -12.73 -1.82
CA ASN A 131 -2.68 -13.19 -0.72
C ASN A 131 -2.54 -12.39 0.59
N PRO A 132 -2.65 -11.04 0.56
CA PRO A 132 -2.65 -10.24 1.79
C PRO A 132 -3.91 -10.56 2.63
N TYR A 133 -3.78 -10.45 3.97
CA TYR A 133 -4.88 -10.65 4.92
C TYR A 133 -5.46 -9.31 5.40
N ILE A 134 -4.59 -8.35 5.78
CA ILE A 134 -4.98 -6.99 6.12
C ILE A 134 -4.15 -6.04 5.26
N LEU A 135 -4.79 -5.03 4.71
CA LEU A 135 -4.17 -3.91 4.00
C LEU A 135 -4.42 -2.61 4.76
N VAL A 136 -3.37 -1.81 4.93
CA VAL A 136 -3.46 -0.49 5.57
C VAL A 136 -2.92 0.57 4.63
N GLU A 137 -3.68 1.66 4.49
CA GLU A 137 -3.29 2.87 3.77
C GLU A 137 -3.46 4.08 4.68
N VAL A 138 -2.42 4.87 4.85
CA VAL A 138 -2.42 6.16 5.55
C VAL A 138 -2.42 7.26 4.50
N PHE A 139 -3.41 8.12 4.51
CA PHE A 139 -3.56 9.12 3.46
C PHE A 139 -3.70 10.55 4.01
N SER A 140 -3.34 11.51 3.16
CA SER A 140 -3.17 12.90 3.55
C SER A 140 -4.13 13.88 2.89
N ASP A 141 -4.78 13.58 1.75
CA ASP A 141 -5.46 14.61 0.98
C ASP A 141 -6.66 14.14 0.15
N SER A 142 -7.55 15.11 -0.11
CA SER A 142 -8.76 14.94 -0.92
C SER A 142 -8.48 14.65 -2.39
N THR A 143 -7.30 14.98 -2.90
CA THR A 143 -6.89 14.75 -4.29
C THR A 143 -6.70 13.26 -4.61
N GLN A 144 -6.52 12.43 -3.60
CA GLN A 144 -6.37 10.98 -3.73
C GLN A 144 -7.70 10.21 -3.70
N LYS A 145 -8.85 10.87 -3.65
CA LYS A 145 -10.15 10.19 -3.53
C LYS A 145 -10.45 9.20 -4.65
N GLN A 146 -10.08 9.53 -5.89
CA GLN A 146 -10.31 8.62 -7.03
C GLN A 146 -9.42 7.39 -6.94
N ASP A 147 -8.17 7.60 -6.59
CA ASP A 147 -7.20 6.54 -6.39
C ASP A 147 -7.59 5.61 -5.24
N ARG A 148 -7.92 6.17 -4.08
CA ARG A 148 -8.44 5.45 -2.92
C ARG A 148 -9.66 4.60 -3.28
N ASN A 149 -10.61 5.13 -4.04
CA ASN A 149 -11.80 4.40 -4.44
C ASN A 149 -11.49 3.27 -5.42
N LEU A 150 -10.53 3.46 -6.32
CA LEU A 150 -10.08 2.43 -7.24
C LEU A 150 -9.35 1.31 -6.48
N LYS A 151 -8.35 1.66 -5.64
CA LYS A 151 -7.64 0.70 -4.79
C LYS A 151 -8.62 -0.09 -3.92
N LEU A 152 -9.57 0.58 -3.24
CA LEU A 152 -10.57 -0.07 -2.40
C LEU A 152 -11.41 -1.10 -3.17
N ARG A 153 -11.89 -0.74 -4.37
CA ARG A 153 -12.67 -1.68 -5.20
C ARG A 153 -11.85 -2.89 -5.61
N CYS A 154 -10.58 -2.68 -5.91
CA CYS A 154 -9.67 -3.73 -6.32
C CYS A 154 -9.26 -4.62 -5.13
N TYR A 155 -8.92 -4.05 -3.98
CA TYR A 155 -8.61 -4.80 -2.77
C TYR A 155 -9.76 -5.71 -2.32
N LYS A 156 -10.99 -5.22 -2.45
CA LYS A 156 -12.20 -6.01 -2.13
C LYS A 156 -12.39 -7.24 -3.01
N GLN A 157 -11.69 -7.34 -4.14
CA GLN A 157 -11.76 -8.50 -5.04
C GLN A 157 -10.74 -9.59 -4.69
N LEU A 158 -9.80 -9.32 -3.78
CA LEU A 158 -8.87 -10.34 -3.30
C LEU A 158 -9.56 -11.25 -2.28
N ASP A 159 -9.58 -12.55 -2.56
CA ASP A 159 -10.23 -13.54 -1.70
C ASP A 159 -9.60 -13.61 -0.31
N SER A 160 -8.31 -13.41 -0.21
CA SER A 160 -7.53 -13.48 1.03
C SER A 160 -7.75 -12.30 1.96
N VAL A 161 -8.11 -11.11 1.42
CA VAL A 161 -8.27 -9.89 2.21
C VAL A 161 -9.52 -10.01 3.09
N GLN A 162 -9.32 -9.81 4.39
CA GLN A 162 -10.40 -9.76 5.38
C GLN A 162 -10.65 -8.34 5.89
N TYR A 163 -9.60 -7.51 5.94
CA TYR A 163 -9.71 -6.14 6.43
C TYR A 163 -8.92 -5.18 5.55
N ILE A 164 -9.52 -4.02 5.28
CA ILE A 164 -8.87 -2.88 4.64
C ILE A 164 -9.04 -1.70 5.59
N ILE A 165 -7.94 -1.10 6.00
CA ILE A 165 -7.92 -0.02 6.99
C ILE A 165 -7.40 1.23 6.29
N TYR A 166 -8.20 2.27 6.33
CA TYR A 166 -7.83 3.60 5.87
C TYR A 166 -7.67 4.53 7.08
N VAL A 167 -6.53 5.20 7.18
CA VAL A 167 -6.19 6.09 8.30
C VAL A 167 -5.91 7.49 7.75
N ASP A 168 -6.55 8.49 8.32
CA ASP A 168 -6.27 9.89 8.00
C ASP A 168 -5.12 10.39 8.88
N GLN A 169 -4.12 11.06 8.29
CA GLN A 169 -2.98 11.56 9.06
C GLN A 169 -3.21 12.92 9.73
N TYR A 170 -4.22 13.66 9.33
CA TYR A 170 -4.51 15.00 9.84
C TYR A 170 -5.73 15.09 10.74
N LEU A 171 -6.55 14.06 10.74
CA LEU A 171 -7.75 13.95 11.58
C LEU A 171 -7.73 12.61 12.30
N PRO A 172 -8.25 12.52 13.54
CA PRO A 172 -8.41 11.26 14.24
C PRO A 172 -9.53 10.43 13.63
N TYR A 173 -9.30 9.95 12.41
CA TYR A 173 -10.29 9.22 11.63
C TYR A 173 -9.70 7.94 11.03
N VAL A 174 -10.38 6.83 11.30
CA VAL A 174 -10.06 5.51 10.74
C VAL A 174 -11.32 4.90 10.13
N SER A 175 -11.23 4.43 8.91
CA SER A 175 -12.29 3.69 8.22
C SER A 175 -11.86 2.25 7.99
N VAL A 176 -12.63 1.31 8.50
CA VAL A 176 -12.39 -0.13 8.37
C VAL A 176 -13.42 -0.75 7.46
N TYR A 177 -12.95 -1.46 6.46
CA TYR A 177 -13.78 -2.33 5.65
C TYR A 177 -13.51 -3.78 6.05
N SER A 178 -14.54 -4.48 6.52
CA SER A 178 -14.47 -5.86 6.98
C SER A 178 -15.25 -6.78 6.05
N LYS A 179 -14.64 -7.89 5.62
CA LYS A 179 -15.30 -8.88 4.75
C LYS A 179 -16.25 -9.74 5.57
N ASN A 180 -17.47 -9.88 5.10
CA ASN A 180 -18.49 -10.71 5.75
C ASN A 180 -18.72 -12.02 4.98
N GLY A 181 -17.81 -12.98 5.17
CA GLY A 181 -17.95 -14.36 4.66
C GLY A 181 -17.87 -14.51 3.14
N ASP A 182 -18.36 -13.56 2.38
CA ASP A 182 -18.41 -13.56 0.91
C ASP A 182 -17.66 -12.36 0.34
N VAL A 183 -16.99 -12.53 -0.79
CA VAL A 183 -16.23 -11.49 -1.51
C VAL A 183 -17.06 -10.25 -1.87
N HIS A 184 -18.38 -10.40 -1.95
CA HIS A 184 -19.28 -9.31 -2.32
C HIS A 184 -19.88 -8.54 -1.13
N HIS A 185 -19.71 -9.05 0.10
CA HIS A 185 -20.31 -8.46 1.29
C HIS A 185 -19.22 -7.85 2.18
N TRP A 186 -19.22 -6.53 2.24
CA TRP A 186 -18.28 -5.75 3.06
C TRP A 186 -19.04 -4.80 3.97
N PHE A 187 -18.73 -4.83 5.25
CA PHE A 187 -19.13 -3.80 6.19
C PHE A 187 -18.14 -2.64 6.16
N ASN A 188 -18.61 -1.46 6.52
CA ASN A 188 -17.75 -0.29 6.75
C ASN A 188 -18.06 0.27 8.13
N ASP A 189 -17.05 0.38 8.97
CA ASP A 189 -17.11 1.02 10.28
C ASP A 189 -16.13 2.19 10.31
N ASP A 190 -16.64 3.35 10.76
CA ASP A 190 -15.87 4.58 10.84
C ASP A 190 -15.66 4.96 12.31
N TYR A 191 -14.43 5.36 12.64
CA TYR A 191 -13.99 5.76 13.97
C TYR A 191 -13.43 7.19 13.88
N ASP A 192 -14.05 8.14 14.57
CA ASP A 192 -13.75 9.58 14.50
C ASP A 192 -13.36 10.20 15.85
N SER A 193 -13.11 9.37 16.86
CA SER A 193 -12.74 9.81 18.21
C SER A 193 -11.51 9.06 18.72
N LEU A 194 -10.59 9.79 19.34
CA LEU A 194 -9.43 9.19 20.01
C LEU A 194 -9.80 8.24 21.16
N ASP A 195 -11.04 8.33 21.68
CA ASP A 195 -11.53 7.42 22.72
C ASP A 195 -12.12 6.13 22.16
N SER A 196 -12.23 6.02 20.82
CA SER A 196 -12.73 4.82 20.16
C SER A 196 -11.66 3.73 20.10
N VAL A 197 -12.15 2.49 19.95
CA VAL A 197 -11.32 1.32 19.70
C VAL A 197 -11.71 0.73 18.35
N VAL A 198 -10.79 0.74 17.40
CA VAL A 198 -10.95 0.09 16.11
C VAL A 198 -10.95 -1.42 16.31
N THR A 199 -11.94 -2.12 15.73
CA THR A 199 -12.08 -3.57 15.88
C THR A 199 -11.94 -4.29 14.55
N LEU A 200 -11.15 -5.37 14.53
CA LEU A 200 -10.97 -6.27 13.40
C LEU A 200 -11.26 -7.72 13.87
N GLY A 201 -12.53 -8.07 13.97
CA GLY A 201 -12.94 -9.28 14.68
C GLY A 201 -12.55 -9.20 16.16
N ASP A 202 -11.69 -10.11 16.63
CA ASP A 202 -11.20 -10.14 18.02
C ASP A 202 -10.00 -9.20 18.27
N ILE A 203 -9.51 -8.52 17.24
CA ILE A 203 -8.38 -7.59 17.35
C ILE A 203 -8.91 -6.21 17.72
N ALA A 204 -8.34 -5.61 18.77
CA ALA A 204 -8.67 -4.27 19.25
C ALA A 204 -7.46 -3.34 19.08
N LEU A 205 -7.65 -2.24 18.37
CA LEU A 205 -6.65 -1.21 18.12
C LEU A 205 -7.17 0.13 18.67
N PRO A 206 -6.76 0.56 19.87
CA PRO A 206 -7.17 1.85 20.42
C PRO A 206 -6.71 2.99 19.50
N MET A 207 -7.61 3.93 19.19
CA MET A 207 -7.27 5.10 18.38
C MET A 207 -6.11 5.91 18.99
N ARG A 208 -6.00 5.98 20.31
CA ARG A 208 -4.89 6.63 21.00
C ARG A 208 -3.52 5.98 20.72
N ASP A 209 -3.50 4.68 20.45
CA ASP A 209 -2.27 3.96 20.13
C ASP A 209 -1.91 4.18 18.65
N ILE A 210 -2.90 4.20 17.75
CA ILE A 210 -2.71 4.52 16.33
C ILE A 210 -2.11 5.93 16.17
N TYR A 211 -2.67 6.90 16.88
CA TYR A 211 -2.27 8.31 16.81
C TYR A 211 -1.29 8.73 17.93
N HIS A 212 -0.56 7.78 18.51
CA HIS A 212 0.41 8.12 19.56
C HIS A 212 1.46 9.12 19.05
N LYS A 213 1.60 10.25 19.75
CA LYS A 213 2.47 11.39 19.40
C LYS A 213 2.10 12.13 18.09
N VAL A 214 0.94 11.87 17.50
CA VAL A 214 0.40 12.69 16.43
C VAL A 214 -0.38 13.85 17.04
N SER A 215 -0.20 15.05 16.51
CA SER A 215 -0.88 16.29 16.94
C SER A 215 -1.88 16.72 15.88
N PHE A 216 -3.09 17.12 16.30
CA PHE A 216 -4.13 17.64 15.46
C PHE A 216 -4.41 19.11 15.77
#